data_d6e966b1d423c2b2bfac21ab91371b4d
#
_entry.id   d6e966b1d423c2b2bfac21ab91371b4d
#
_cell.length_a   1.000
_cell.length_b   1.000
_cell.length_c   1.000
_cell.angle_alpha   90.00
_cell.angle_beta   90.00
_cell.angle_gamma   90.00
#
_symmetry.space_group_name_H-M   'P 1'
#
loop_
_entity.id
_entity.type
_entity.pdbx_description
1 polymer ?
#
loop_
_entity_poly.entity_id
_entity_poly.type
_entity_poly.pdbx_seq_one_letter_code
_entity_poly.pdbx_strand_id
1 'polypeptide(L)'
;MGKNGNTNDNAYKWLVLGNIMIGTFMAVLDSTVVNTGLPAIMGTLGASINTAEWVLTGYMLAIASILPAAAWLSDRFGYKRIYFLSLLVFTFGSFMCGNSTSIEELIFWRVIEGLGCGAIMPVGMAIVSNVFSPEQRGTALGFWAIASAASVSFGPSIGGYLVDNLNWNYIFYVNVPVGAIALFVTAILQKEYKAETVQPFDIPGFITSGIFLPLFMYGLSEVNSSTNTQGWNSPVVLGSMWISALMFILFIYIELTLCTTNNTVAVMR
;
A
#
# COMPACT_ATOMS: atom_id res chain seq x y z
N MET A 1 1.60 43.13 -13.91
CA MET A 1 0.37 42.33 -13.71
C MET A 1 0.78 40.89 -13.69
N GLY A 2 0.95 40.22 -12.54
CA GLY A 2 1.49 38.86 -12.48
C GLY A 2 1.66 38.28 -11.07
N LYS A 3 0.82 38.69 -10.08
CA LYS A 3 0.95 38.15 -8.70
C LYS A 3 -0.18 37.25 -8.23
N ASN A 4 -1.30 37.17 -8.95
CA ASN A 4 -2.48 36.41 -8.46
C ASN A 4 -2.51 34.93 -8.90
N GLY A 5 -1.72 34.51 -9.88
CA GLY A 5 -1.60 33.10 -10.27
C GLY A 5 -0.79 32.26 -9.27
N ASN A 6 0.17 32.88 -8.58
CA ASN A 6 1.16 32.18 -7.75
C ASN A 6 0.62 31.78 -6.36
N THR A 7 -0.39 32.46 -5.83
CA THR A 7 -0.96 32.17 -4.50
C THR A 7 -1.95 31.01 -4.54
N ASN A 8 -2.79 30.93 -5.57
CA ASN A 8 -3.74 29.81 -5.73
C ASN A 8 -3.03 28.49 -6.03
N ASP A 9 -1.97 28.52 -6.83
CA ASP A 9 -1.16 27.32 -7.11
C ASP A 9 -0.38 26.85 -5.87
N ASN A 10 0.07 27.77 -5.02
CA ASN A 10 0.71 27.42 -3.77
C ASN A 10 -0.27 26.76 -2.80
N ALA A 11 -1.46 27.32 -2.60
CA ALA A 11 -2.48 26.73 -1.73
C ALA A 11 -2.90 25.33 -2.23
N TYR A 12 -3.10 25.19 -3.54
CA TYR A 12 -3.48 23.91 -4.16
C TYR A 12 -2.50 22.78 -3.84
N LYS A 13 -1.18 22.97 -4.04
CA LYS A 13 -0.20 21.90 -3.81
C LYS A 13 -0.11 21.47 -2.35
N TRP A 14 -0.25 22.41 -1.39
CA TRP A 14 -0.27 22.04 0.03
C TRP A 14 -1.55 21.30 0.44
N LEU A 15 -2.70 21.64 -0.17
CA LEU A 15 -3.95 20.89 0.03
C LEU A 15 -3.87 19.48 -0.55
N VAL A 16 -3.26 19.31 -1.72
CA VAL A 16 -3.01 17.98 -2.30
C VAL A 16 -2.07 17.17 -1.40
N LEU A 17 -0.98 17.79 -0.93
CA LEU A 17 -0.06 17.13 0.00
C LEU A 17 -0.79 16.69 1.29
N GLY A 18 -1.59 17.57 1.88
CA GLY A 18 -2.40 17.25 3.06
C GLY A 18 -3.30 16.03 2.84
N ASN A 19 -3.96 15.96 1.68
CA ASN A 19 -4.80 14.81 1.32
C ASN A 19 -3.98 13.52 1.16
N ILE A 20 -2.82 13.58 0.50
CA ILE A 20 -1.91 12.42 0.37
C ILE A 20 -1.40 11.99 1.75
N MET A 21 -1.09 12.92 2.64
CA MET A 21 -0.67 12.63 4.02
C MET A 21 -1.78 11.92 4.80
N ILE A 22 -3.04 12.34 4.65
CA ILE A 22 -4.20 11.68 5.28
C ILE A 22 -4.32 10.23 4.79
N GLY A 23 -4.28 9.99 3.47
CA GLY A 23 -4.33 8.65 2.91
C GLY A 23 -3.17 7.76 3.38
N THR A 24 -1.95 8.30 3.42
CA THR A 24 -0.77 7.57 3.90
C THR A 24 -0.86 7.30 5.41
N PHE A 25 -1.26 8.31 6.20
CA PHE A 25 -1.46 8.16 7.64
C PHE A 25 -2.44 7.01 7.93
N MET A 26 -3.57 6.99 7.24
CA MET A 26 -4.59 5.95 7.37
C MET A 26 -4.04 4.56 7.02
N ALA A 27 -3.36 4.43 5.87
CA ALA A 27 -2.81 3.17 5.40
C ALA A 27 -1.74 2.58 6.35
N VAL A 28 -0.88 3.44 6.90
CA VAL A 28 0.16 3.01 7.86
C VAL A 28 -0.43 2.75 9.23
N LEU A 29 -1.39 3.59 9.67
CA LEU A 29 -2.09 3.41 10.94
C LEU A 29 -2.78 2.05 10.98
N ASP A 30 -3.51 1.68 9.92
CA ASP A 30 -4.22 0.42 9.80
C ASP A 30 -3.31 -0.78 10.09
N SER A 31 -2.14 -0.84 9.45
CA SER A 31 -1.21 -1.95 9.65
C SER A 31 -0.71 -2.08 11.09
N THR A 32 -0.60 -0.97 11.82
CA THR A 32 -0.10 -0.96 13.21
C THR A 32 -1.20 -1.22 14.23
N VAL A 33 -2.41 -0.71 13.99
CA VAL A 33 -3.57 -0.88 14.87
C VAL A 33 -4.04 -2.34 14.87
N VAL A 34 -4.06 -3.01 13.72
CA VAL A 34 -4.48 -4.41 13.60
C VAL A 34 -3.57 -5.35 14.39
N ASN A 35 -2.26 -5.07 14.46
CA ASN A 35 -1.34 -5.86 15.27
C ASN A 35 -1.74 -5.86 16.77
N THR A 36 -2.19 -4.73 17.29
CA THR A 36 -2.63 -4.64 18.70
C THR A 36 -4.00 -5.28 18.92
N GLY A 37 -4.86 -5.29 17.91
CA GLY A 37 -6.20 -5.88 17.97
C GLY A 37 -6.24 -7.41 17.79
N LEU A 38 -5.15 -8.02 17.30
CA LEU A 38 -5.14 -9.44 16.94
C LEU A 38 -5.59 -10.39 18.07
N PRO A 39 -5.15 -10.23 19.34
CA PRO A 39 -5.62 -11.07 20.43
C PRO A 39 -7.15 -10.98 20.67
N ALA A 40 -7.72 -9.79 20.55
CA ALA A 40 -9.16 -9.58 20.72
C ALA A 40 -9.96 -10.20 19.55
N ILE A 41 -9.44 -10.10 18.32
CA ILE A 41 -9.99 -10.76 17.13
C ILE A 41 -10.02 -12.28 17.35
N MET A 42 -8.89 -12.87 17.79
CA MET A 42 -8.78 -14.30 18.07
C MET A 42 -9.81 -14.76 19.12
N GLY A 43 -9.90 -14.00 20.23
CA GLY A 43 -10.84 -14.33 21.30
C GLY A 43 -12.30 -14.24 20.86
N THR A 44 -12.66 -13.26 20.03
CA THR A 44 -14.03 -13.02 19.60
C THR A 44 -14.47 -13.99 18.49
N LEU A 45 -13.60 -14.23 17.50
CA LEU A 45 -13.91 -15.10 16.35
C LEU A 45 -13.53 -16.58 16.59
N GLY A 46 -12.98 -16.91 17.77
CA GLY A 46 -12.58 -18.29 18.11
C GLY A 46 -11.45 -18.81 17.22
N ALA A 47 -10.59 -17.93 16.71
CA ALA A 47 -9.57 -18.30 15.75
C ALA A 47 -8.29 -18.77 16.45
N SER A 48 -7.62 -19.78 15.84
CA SER A 48 -6.27 -20.16 16.24
C SER A 48 -5.27 -19.05 15.88
N ILE A 49 -4.13 -19.00 16.58
CA ILE A 49 -3.07 -18.02 16.29
C ILE A 49 -2.59 -18.14 14.83
N ASN A 50 -2.47 -19.36 14.31
CA ASN A 50 -2.03 -19.64 12.94
C ASN A 50 -2.99 -19.06 11.89
N THR A 51 -4.30 -19.18 12.15
CA THR A 51 -5.31 -18.61 11.24
C THR A 51 -5.35 -17.10 11.36
N ALA A 52 -5.20 -16.57 12.57
CA ALA A 52 -5.22 -15.13 12.82
C ALA A 52 -3.99 -14.40 12.22
N GLU A 53 -2.82 -15.05 12.16
CA GLU A 53 -1.63 -14.50 11.49
C GLU A 53 -1.90 -14.19 10.00
N TRP A 54 -2.83 -14.90 9.34
CA TRP A 54 -3.22 -14.62 7.97
C TRP A 54 -3.95 -13.27 7.79
N VAL A 55 -4.53 -12.71 8.84
CA VAL A 55 -5.11 -11.36 8.81
C VAL A 55 -4.02 -10.31 8.50
N LEU A 56 -2.81 -10.51 9.01
CA LEU A 56 -1.66 -9.66 8.75
C LEU A 56 -0.93 -10.06 7.47
N THR A 57 -0.61 -11.35 7.34
CA THR A 57 0.17 -11.87 6.22
C THR A 57 -0.56 -11.70 4.90
N GLY A 58 -1.86 -12.04 4.83
CA GLY A 58 -2.67 -11.88 3.62
C GLY A 58 -2.73 -10.43 3.13
N TYR A 59 -2.85 -9.48 4.06
CA TYR A 59 -2.79 -8.05 3.78
C TYR A 59 -1.43 -7.63 3.20
N MET A 60 -0.32 -8.04 3.82
CA MET A 60 1.02 -7.73 3.34
C MET A 60 1.32 -8.33 1.96
N LEU A 61 0.87 -9.56 1.71
CA LEU A 61 1.02 -10.21 0.41
C LEU A 61 0.23 -9.47 -0.68
N ALA A 62 -0.98 -9.01 -0.36
CA ALA A 62 -1.80 -8.22 -1.27
C ALA A 62 -1.13 -6.88 -1.63
N ILE A 63 -0.59 -6.17 -0.64
CA ILE A 63 0.21 -4.95 -0.86
C ILE A 63 1.38 -5.23 -1.80
N ALA A 64 2.18 -6.26 -1.51
CA ALA A 64 3.35 -6.61 -2.30
C ALA A 64 2.99 -6.96 -3.76
N SER A 65 1.83 -7.60 -3.97
CA SER A 65 1.37 -8.03 -5.29
C SER A 65 0.99 -6.87 -6.21
N ILE A 66 0.36 -5.80 -5.69
CA ILE A 66 -0.10 -4.67 -6.49
C ILE A 66 0.99 -3.61 -6.71
N LEU A 67 2.01 -3.58 -5.83
CA LEU A 67 3.04 -2.55 -5.83
C LEU A 67 3.72 -2.34 -7.19
N PRO A 68 4.14 -3.40 -7.93
CA PRO A 68 4.77 -3.23 -9.24
C PRO A 68 3.83 -2.67 -10.32
N ALA A 69 2.52 -2.94 -10.22
CA ALA A 69 1.54 -2.47 -11.18
C ALA A 69 1.09 -1.02 -10.93
N ALA A 70 1.23 -0.51 -9.71
CA ALA A 70 0.66 0.76 -9.28
C ALA A 70 1.15 1.95 -10.12
N ALA A 71 2.44 1.99 -10.46
CA ALA A 71 3.03 3.03 -11.29
C ALA A 71 2.45 3.01 -12.72
N TRP A 72 2.50 1.85 -13.37
CA TRP A 72 1.97 1.69 -14.73
C TRP A 72 0.46 1.99 -14.82
N LEU A 73 -0.32 1.52 -13.85
CA LEU A 73 -1.75 1.81 -13.77
C LEU A 73 -1.98 3.33 -13.70
N SER A 74 -1.17 4.04 -12.92
CA SER A 74 -1.28 5.49 -12.78
C SER A 74 -0.92 6.23 -14.06
N ASP A 75 0.15 5.82 -14.73
CA ASP A 75 0.57 6.37 -16.02
C ASP A 75 -0.50 6.16 -17.09
N ARG A 76 -1.10 4.98 -17.13
CA ARG A 76 -2.10 4.59 -18.13
C ARG A 76 -3.46 5.23 -17.91
N PHE A 77 -3.97 5.18 -16.69
CA PHE A 77 -5.34 5.57 -16.36
C PHE A 77 -5.45 6.94 -15.72
N GLY A 78 -4.34 7.48 -15.24
CA GLY A 78 -4.26 8.77 -14.55
C GLY A 78 -4.07 8.62 -13.04
N TYR A 79 -3.25 9.48 -12.49
CA TYR A 79 -2.84 9.43 -11.08
C TYR A 79 -4.00 9.67 -10.10
N LYS A 80 -4.86 10.66 -10.39
CA LYS A 80 -6.05 10.93 -9.57
C LYS A 80 -6.99 9.73 -9.52
N ARG A 81 -7.27 9.12 -10.69
CA ARG A 81 -8.21 8.00 -10.79
C ARG A 81 -7.71 6.80 -10.02
N ILE A 82 -6.44 6.45 -10.18
CA ILE A 82 -5.86 5.29 -9.48
C ILE A 82 -5.77 5.56 -7.99
N TYR A 83 -5.37 6.76 -7.57
CA TYR A 83 -5.36 7.14 -6.17
C TYR A 83 -6.76 7.08 -5.54
N PHE A 84 -7.77 7.62 -6.23
CA PHE A 84 -9.17 7.55 -5.80
C PHE A 84 -9.66 6.10 -5.67
N LEU A 85 -9.40 5.27 -6.69
CA LEU A 85 -9.79 3.86 -6.67
C LEU A 85 -9.09 3.11 -5.54
N SER A 86 -7.82 3.37 -5.30
CA SER A 86 -7.05 2.76 -4.20
C SER A 86 -7.63 3.12 -2.83
N LEU A 87 -7.95 4.40 -2.61
CA LEU A 87 -8.64 4.86 -1.40
C LEU A 87 -10.03 4.23 -1.25
N LEU A 88 -10.77 4.09 -2.36
CA LEU A 88 -12.12 3.48 -2.35
C LEU A 88 -12.05 2.01 -1.97
N VAL A 89 -11.16 1.24 -2.61
CA VAL A 89 -10.98 -0.20 -2.32
C VAL A 89 -10.50 -0.39 -0.89
N PHE A 90 -9.55 0.42 -0.42
CA PHE A 90 -9.08 0.38 0.96
C PHE A 90 -10.21 0.69 1.96
N THR A 91 -10.91 1.81 1.78
CA THR A 91 -11.96 2.25 2.71
C THR A 91 -13.13 1.26 2.75
N PHE A 92 -13.53 0.73 1.58
CA PHE A 92 -14.56 -0.28 1.48
C PHE A 92 -14.11 -1.61 2.11
N GLY A 93 -12.88 -2.06 1.81
CA GLY A 93 -12.28 -3.23 2.43
C GLY A 93 -12.24 -3.13 3.95
N SER A 94 -11.80 -1.98 4.48
CA SER A 94 -11.77 -1.72 5.91
C SER A 94 -13.17 -1.75 6.54
N PHE A 95 -14.17 -1.14 5.89
CA PHE A 95 -15.56 -1.24 6.33
C PHE A 95 -16.04 -2.70 6.41
N MET A 96 -15.74 -3.50 5.41
CA MET A 96 -16.12 -4.92 5.38
C MET A 96 -15.34 -5.75 6.40
N CYS A 97 -14.05 -5.45 6.65
CA CYS A 97 -13.29 -6.06 7.73
C CYS A 97 -13.97 -5.85 9.09
N GLY A 98 -14.43 -4.62 9.35
CA GLY A 98 -15.17 -4.31 10.58
C GLY A 98 -16.53 -5.00 10.71
N ASN A 99 -17.12 -5.46 9.61
CA ASN A 99 -18.39 -6.20 9.60
C ASN A 99 -18.22 -7.73 9.55
N SER A 100 -16.99 -8.23 9.50
CA SER A 100 -16.71 -9.67 9.37
C SER A 100 -17.19 -10.44 10.60
N THR A 101 -17.83 -11.58 10.34
CA THR A 101 -18.42 -12.48 11.34
C THR A 101 -17.60 -13.76 11.54
N SER A 102 -16.65 -14.05 10.64
CA SER A 102 -15.70 -15.15 10.74
C SER A 102 -14.28 -14.71 10.42
N ILE A 103 -13.29 -15.49 10.83
CA ILE A 103 -11.88 -15.18 10.59
C ILE A 103 -11.54 -15.28 9.10
N GLU A 104 -12.16 -16.22 8.37
CA GLU A 104 -11.97 -16.42 6.93
C GLU A 104 -12.52 -15.22 6.15
N GLU A 105 -13.69 -14.70 6.54
CA GLU A 105 -14.27 -13.50 5.97
C GLU A 105 -13.36 -12.28 6.21
N LEU A 106 -12.84 -12.14 7.43
CA LEU A 106 -11.90 -11.08 7.77
C LEU A 106 -10.63 -11.17 6.92
N ILE A 107 -10.02 -12.36 6.77
CA ILE A 107 -8.84 -12.56 5.94
C ILE A 107 -9.13 -12.18 4.48
N PHE A 108 -10.28 -12.59 3.93
CA PHE A 108 -10.66 -12.24 2.57
C PHE A 108 -10.73 -10.71 2.37
N TRP A 109 -11.41 -10.00 3.27
CA TRP A 109 -11.52 -8.55 3.17
C TRP A 109 -10.21 -7.83 3.42
N ARG A 110 -9.34 -8.38 4.27
CA ARG A 110 -7.96 -7.88 4.46
C ARG A 110 -7.14 -7.97 3.17
N VAL A 111 -7.29 -9.02 2.39
CA VAL A 111 -6.64 -9.12 1.07
C VAL A 111 -7.15 -8.02 0.13
N ILE A 112 -8.47 -7.80 0.06
CA ILE A 112 -9.06 -6.72 -0.75
C ILE A 112 -8.56 -5.34 -0.29
N GLU A 113 -8.57 -5.09 1.01
CA GLU A 113 -8.07 -3.86 1.62
C GLU A 113 -6.59 -3.62 1.29
N GLY A 114 -5.76 -4.68 1.37
CA GLY A 114 -4.34 -4.65 1.03
C GLY A 114 -4.08 -4.31 -0.44
N LEU A 115 -4.90 -4.79 -1.38
CA LEU A 115 -4.82 -4.39 -2.80
C LEU A 115 -5.06 -2.88 -2.97
N GLY A 116 -6.01 -2.30 -2.22
CA GLY A 116 -6.20 -0.85 -2.19
C GLY A 116 -4.98 -0.13 -1.61
N CYS A 117 -4.51 -0.59 -0.45
CA CYS A 117 -3.41 0.02 0.30
C CYS A 117 -2.10 0.09 -0.51
N GLY A 118 -1.76 -1.00 -1.21
CA GLY A 118 -0.47 -1.12 -1.90
C GLY A 118 -0.24 -0.09 -3.01
N ALA A 119 -1.30 0.54 -3.53
CA ALA A 119 -1.17 1.61 -4.51
C ALA A 119 -1.23 3.03 -3.89
N ILE A 120 -1.75 3.21 -2.65
CA ILE A 120 -1.90 4.54 -2.03
C ILE A 120 -0.55 5.26 -1.92
N MET A 121 0.47 4.61 -1.39
CA MET A 121 1.78 5.25 -1.15
C MET A 121 2.52 5.58 -2.44
N PRO A 122 2.75 4.65 -3.38
CA PRO A 122 3.51 4.95 -4.60
C PRO A 122 2.79 5.96 -5.49
N VAL A 123 1.46 5.86 -5.62
CA VAL A 123 0.67 6.82 -6.41
C VAL A 123 0.64 8.19 -5.74
N GLY A 124 0.49 8.24 -4.41
CA GLY A 124 0.56 9.49 -3.63
C GLY A 124 1.91 10.19 -3.81
N MET A 125 3.02 9.45 -3.73
CA MET A 125 4.37 9.98 -3.95
C MET A 125 4.56 10.51 -5.38
N ALA A 126 4.03 9.81 -6.37
CA ALA A 126 4.04 10.25 -7.76
C ALA A 126 3.23 11.55 -7.96
N ILE A 127 2.05 11.68 -7.31
CA ILE A 127 1.25 12.91 -7.34
C ILE A 127 2.03 14.08 -6.73
N VAL A 128 2.65 13.89 -5.55
CA VAL A 128 3.48 14.92 -4.92
C VAL A 128 4.62 15.35 -5.87
N SER A 129 5.26 14.39 -6.54
CA SER A 129 6.33 14.68 -7.50
C SER A 129 5.85 15.43 -8.74
N ASN A 130 4.59 15.29 -9.15
CA ASN A 130 4.00 16.04 -10.26
C ASN A 130 3.54 17.46 -9.86
N VAL A 131 3.14 17.64 -8.60
CA VAL A 131 2.57 18.92 -8.12
C VAL A 131 3.64 19.87 -7.62
N PHE A 132 4.72 19.37 -7.03
CA PHE A 132 5.81 20.19 -6.49
C PHE A 132 6.98 20.32 -7.46
N SER A 133 7.57 21.51 -7.53
CA SER A 133 8.80 21.73 -8.29
C SER A 133 9.98 20.95 -7.68
N PRO A 134 11.02 20.62 -8.45
CA PRO A 134 12.18 19.85 -7.96
C PRO A 134 12.78 20.40 -6.65
N GLU A 135 12.82 21.74 -6.50
CA GLU A 135 13.38 22.42 -5.33
C GLU A 135 12.50 22.23 -4.07
N GLN A 136 11.21 22.04 -4.24
CA GLN A 136 10.22 21.91 -3.15
C GLN A 136 9.87 20.45 -2.81
N ARG A 137 10.19 19.50 -3.69
CA ARG A 137 9.88 18.07 -3.49
C ARG A 137 10.47 17.52 -2.20
N GLY A 138 11.72 17.87 -1.90
CA GLY A 138 12.37 17.42 -0.67
C GLY A 138 11.60 17.82 0.60
N THR A 139 11.12 19.07 0.66
CA THR A 139 10.32 19.56 1.78
C THR A 139 8.96 18.85 1.85
N ALA A 140 8.27 18.69 0.70
CA ALA A 140 6.97 18.00 0.65
C ALA A 140 7.09 16.53 1.08
N LEU A 141 8.12 15.82 0.62
CA LEU A 141 8.39 14.43 1.02
C LEU A 141 8.79 14.34 2.50
N GLY A 142 9.45 15.36 3.04
CA GLY A 142 9.74 15.45 4.48
C GLY A 142 8.46 15.51 5.32
N PHE A 143 7.50 16.36 4.97
CA PHE A 143 6.18 16.39 5.64
C PHE A 143 5.42 15.07 5.50
N TRP A 144 5.43 14.46 4.32
CA TRP A 144 4.84 13.16 4.09
C TRP A 144 5.47 12.06 4.97
N ALA A 145 6.81 12.05 5.11
CA ALA A 145 7.52 11.12 5.98
C ALA A 145 7.15 11.30 7.47
N ILE A 146 6.94 12.54 7.92
CA ILE A 146 6.47 12.83 9.28
C ILE A 146 5.09 12.23 9.51
N ALA A 147 4.16 12.36 8.57
CA ALA A 147 2.83 11.76 8.68
C ALA A 147 2.89 10.23 8.79
N SER A 148 3.75 9.59 7.99
CA SER A 148 3.97 8.14 8.04
C SER A 148 4.56 7.71 9.40
N ALA A 149 5.59 8.40 9.88
CA ALA A 149 6.22 8.09 11.16
C ALA A 149 5.27 8.30 12.36
N ALA A 150 4.45 9.36 12.31
CA ALA A 150 3.43 9.63 13.32
C ALA A 150 2.42 8.48 13.38
N SER A 151 2.00 7.93 12.24
CA SER A 151 1.06 6.80 12.19
C SER A 151 1.59 5.58 12.94
N VAL A 152 2.87 5.24 12.75
CA VAL A 152 3.51 4.11 13.44
C VAL A 152 3.52 4.35 14.96
N SER A 153 3.77 5.58 15.38
CA SER A 153 3.86 5.93 16.82
C SER A 153 2.48 5.94 17.49
N PHE A 154 1.45 6.43 16.81
CA PHE A 154 0.09 6.50 17.37
C PHE A 154 -0.68 5.19 17.25
N GLY A 155 -0.32 4.31 16.32
CA GLY A 155 -1.04 3.07 16.04
C GLY A 155 -1.32 2.22 17.27
N PRO A 156 -0.32 1.82 18.06
CA PRO A 156 -0.53 0.99 19.24
C PRO A 156 -1.42 1.65 20.30
N SER A 157 -1.29 2.96 20.50
CA SER A 157 -2.10 3.72 21.48
C SER A 157 -3.56 3.82 21.03
N ILE A 158 -3.80 4.13 19.75
CA ILE A 158 -5.15 4.19 19.19
C ILE A 158 -5.77 2.79 19.15
N GLY A 159 -5.01 1.78 18.72
CA GLY A 159 -5.49 0.40 18.65
C GLY A 159 -5.87 -0.16 20.02
N GLY A 160 -5.00 0.00 21.00
CA GLY A 160 -5.30 -0.41 22.37
C GLY A 160 -6.54 0.28 22.93
N TYR A 161 -6.64 1.62 22.78
CA TYR A 161 -7.81 2.36 23.23
C TYR A 161 -9.13 1.87 22.59
N LEU A 162 -9.12 1.63 21.27
CA LEU A 162 -10.30 1.15 20.55
C LEU A 162 -10.72 -0.25 20.98
N VAL A 163 -9.76 -1.14 21.17
CA VAL A 163 -10.02 -2.53 21.60
C VAL A 163 -10.51 -2.58 23.04
N ASP A 164 -9.88 -1.84 23.95
CA ASP A 164 -10.19 -1.88 25.38
C ASP A 164 -11.53 -1.21 25.73
N ASN A 165 -11.89 -0.13 25.02
CA ASN A 165 -13.08 0.67 25.35
C ASN A 165 -14.29 0.43 24.44
N LEU A 166 -14.06 -0.12 23.23
CA LEU A 166 -15.11 -0.40 22.26
C LEU A 166 -15.11 -1.88 21.89
N ASN A 167 -14.73 -2.19 20.66
CA ASN A 167 -14.58 -3.56 20.17
C ASN A 167 -13.48 -3.57 19.10
N TRP A 168 -12.92 -4.75 18.81
CA TRP A 168 -11.91 -4.90 17.75
C TRP A 168 -12.38 -4.40 16.37
N ASN A 169 -13.66 -4.43 16.06
CA ASN A 169 -14.24 -3.93 14.80
C ASN A 169 -13.89 -2.45 14.54
N TYR A 170 -13.79 -1.65 15.62
CA TYR A 170 -13.52 -0.21 15.52
C TYR A 170 -12.11 0.10 15.03
N ILE A 171 -11.16 -0.84 15.10
CA ILE A 171 -9.83 -0.67 14.50
C ILE A 171 -9.92 -0.52 12.98
N PHE A 172 -10.95 -1.11 12.37
CA PHE A 172 -11.25 -0.97 10.94
C PHE A 172 -12.18 0.22 10.68
N TYR A 173 -13.21 0.40 11.50
CA TYR A 173 -14.16 1.50 11.30
C TYR A 173 -13.51 2.89 11.43
N VAL A 174 -12.42 3.05 12.16
CA VAL A 174 -11.70 4.34 12.26
C VAL A 174 -11.17 4.80 10.89
N ASN A 175 -10.87 3.88 9.99
CA ASN A 175 -10.41 4.19 8.62
C ASN A 175 -11.54 4.73 7.74
N VAL A 176 -12.81 4.37 8.01
CA VAL A 176 -13.94 4.70 7.14
C VAL A 176 -14.20 6.21 7.05
N PRO A 177 -14.36 6.96 8.16
CA PRO A 177 -14.55 8.41 8.08
C PRO A 177 -13.32 9.12 7.50
N VAL A 178 -12.12 8.69 7.84
CA VAL A 178 -10.87 9.29 7.32
C VAL A 178 -10.74 9.03 5.82
N GLY A 179 -11.02 7.80 5.38
CA GLY A 179 -11.04 7.43 3.96
C GLY A 179 -12.10 8.16 3.17
N ALA A 180 -13.31 8.34 3.74
CA ALA A 180 -14.39 9.11 3.11
C ALA A 180 -13.97 10.58 2.89
N ILE A 181 -13.31 11.20 3.88
CA ILE A 181 -12.75 12.55 3.74
C ILE A 181 -11.70 12.60 2.64
N ALA A 182 -10.74 11.66 2.64
CA ALA A 182 -9.69 11.59 1.62
C ALA A 182 -10.27 11.39 0.21
N LEU A 183 -11.29 10.53 0.06
CA LEU A 183 -12.02 10.32 -1.19
C LEU A 183 -12.71 11.60 -1.67
N PHE A 184 -13.43 12.28 -0.78
CA PHE A 184 -14.13 13.52 -1.10
C PHE A 184 -13.16 14.62 -1.54
N VAL A 185 -12.07 14.79 -0.81
CA VAL A 185 -11.02 15.78 -1.14
C VAL A 185 -10.35 15.41 -2.47
N THR A 186 -10.04 14.14 -2.70
CA THR A 186 -9.47 13.66 -3.98
C THR A 186 -10.42 13.95 -5.14
N ALA A 187 -11.72 13.66 -4.98
CA ALA A 187 -12.72 13.85 -6.03
C ALA A 187 -12.82 15.32 -6.47
N ILE A 188 -12.84 16.25 -5.49
CA ILE A 188 -13.11 17.67 -5.74
C ILE A 188 -11.83 18.45 -6.05
N LEU A 189 -10.79 18.30 -5.24
CA LEU A 189 -9.62 19.17 -5.32
C LEU A 189 -8.54 18.67 -6.27
N GLN A 190 -8.37 17.35 -6.40
CA GLN A 190 -7.22 16.82 -7.12
C GLN A 190 -7.43 16.91 -8.64
N LYS A 191 -6.48 17.52 -9.33
CA LYS A 191 -6.43 17.52 -10.80
C LYS A 191 -5.94 16.17 -11.32
N GLU A 192 -6.39 15.79 -12.51
CA GLU A 192 -5.89 14.60 -13.17
C GLU A 192 -4.55 14.90 -13.84
N TYR A 193 -3.58 14.06 -13.53
CA TYR A 193 -2.28 14.04 -14.20
C TYR A 193 -2.16 12.70 -14.93
N LYS A 194 -1.61 12.73 -16.14
CA LYS A 194 -1.29 11.54 -16.94
C LYS A 194 0.11 11.67 -17.47
N ALA A 195 0.79 10.55 -17.62
CA ALA A 195 2.05 10.53 -18.33
C ALA A 195 1.84 10.93 -19.81
N GLU A 196 2.74 11.73 -20.35
CA GLU A 196 2.70 12.12 -21.78
C GLU A 196 2.91 10.90 -22.68
N THR A 197 3.74 9.97 -22.25
CA THR A 197 4.01 8.71 -22.95
C THR A 197 3.87 7.56 -21.97
N VAL A 198 3.00 6.61 -22.30
CA VAL A 198 2.80 5.39 -21.52
C VAL A 198 3.62 4.27 -22.16
N GLN A 199 4.57 3.74 -21.42
CA GLN A 199 5.32 2.56 -21.87
C GLN A 199 4.40 1.33 -21.94
N PRO A 200 4.67 0.38 -22.84
CA PRO A 200 3.97 -0.90 -22.84
C PRO A 200 4.05 -1.56 -21.47
N PHE A 201 2.99 -2.28 -21.09
CA PHE A 201 3.01 -2.99 -19.82
C PHE A 201 4.05 -4.12 -19.87
N ASP A 202 4.98 -4.09 -18.97
CA ASP A 202 5.98 -5.16 -18.80
C ASP A 202 5.34 -6.36 -18.09
N ILE A 203 4.69 -7.22 -18.87
CA ILE A 203 4.05 -8.44 -18.36
C ILE A 203 5.06 -9.38 -17.69
N PRO A 204 6.23 -9.68 -18.29
CA PRO A 204 7.22 -10.54 -17.67
C PRO A 204 7.79 -9.97 -16.36
N GLY A 205 8.14 -8.68 -16.32
CA GLY A 205 8.60 -8.01 -15.12
C GLY A 205 7.53 -7.99 -14.03
N PHE A 206 6.27 -7.74 -14.39
CA PHE A 206 5.15 -7.77 -13.47
C PHE A 206 4.92 -9.16 -12.87
N ILE A 207 4.93 -10.22 -13.70
CA ILE A 207 4.74 -11.60 -13.20
C ILE A 207 5.88 -11.99 -12.27
N THR A 208 7.12 -11.74 -12.66
CA THR A 208 8.29 -12.11 -11.85
C THR A 208 8.33 -11.33 -10.53
N SER A 209 8.08 -10.01 -10.57
CA SER A 209 8.03 -9.19 -9.36
C SER A 209 6.82 -9.52 -8.48
N GLY A 210 5.66 -9.79 -9.08
CA GLY A 210 4.44 -10.22 -8.39
C GLY A 210 4.53 -11.61 -7.75
N ILE A 211 5.53 -12.42 -8.13
CA ILE A 211 5.83 -13.72 -7.49
C ILE A 211 6.93 -13.54 -6.43
N PHE A 212 8.06 -12.89 -6.78
CA PHE A 212 9.19 -12.86 -5.86
C PHE A 212 8.89 -12.04 -4.60
N LEU A 213 8.24 -10.88 -4.71
CA LEU A 213 7.95 -10.03 -3.56
C LEU A 213 7.02 -10.71 -2.52
N PRO A 214 5.86 -11.26 -2.92
CA PRO A 214 5.01 -11.98 -1.98
C PRO A 214 5.68 -13.22 -1.40
N LEU A 215 6.40 -14.01 -2.20
CA LEU A 215 7.09 -15.20 -1.69
C LEU A 215 8.22 -14.85 -0.71
N PHE A 216 8.94 -13.77 -0.97
CA PHE A 216 9.94 -13.25 -0.04
C PHE A 216 9.32 -12.84 1.28
N MET A 217 8.24 -12.04 1.23
CA MET A 217 7.51 -11.61 2.42
C MET A 217 6.89 -12.79 3.18
N TYR A 218 6.31 -13.75 2.45
CA TYR A 218 5.77 -14.96 3.05
C TYR A 218 6.84 -15.78 3.76
N GLY A 219 7.99 -16.00 3.10
CA GLY A 219 9.10 -16.73 3.71
C GLY A 219 9.63 -16.06 4.98
N LEU A 220 9.75 -14.72 5.00
CA LEU A 220 10.13 -13.97 6.20
C LEU A 220 9.08 -14.05 7.31
N SER A 221 7.81 -13.97 6.98
CA SER A 221 6.70 -14.12 7.93
C SER A 221 6.70 -15.51 8.56
N GLU A 222 6.90 -16.57 7.74
CA GLU A 222 6.87 -17.95 8.18
C GLU A 222 8.05 -18.32 9.12
N VAL A 223 9.18 -17.61 9.06
CA VAL A 223 10.31 -17.82 10.00
C VAL A 223 9.86 -17.70 11.46
N ASN A 224 9.00 -16.72 11.75
CA ASN A 224 8.53 -16.40 13.09
C ASN A 224 7.12 -16.94 13.36
N SER A 225 6.54 -17.71 12.43
CA SER A 225 5.22 -18.30 12.61
C SER A 225 5.20 -19.27 13.79
N SER A 226 4.11 -19.24 14.54
CA SER A 226 3.92 -20.12 15.71
C SER A 226 3.91 -21.62 15.38
N THR A 227 3.65 -21.97 14.13
CA THR A 227 3.71 -23.37 13.62
C THR A 227 5.10 -23.79 13.21
N ASN A 228 6.00 -22.85 12.96
CA ASN A 228 7.33 -23.15 12.45
C ASN A 228 8.32 -23.45 13.59
N THR A 229 8.45 -24.73 13.93
CA THR A 229 9.41 -25.19 14.95
C THR A 229 10.87 -25.21 14.46
N GLN A 230 11.11 -25.12 13.14
CA GLN A 230 12.43 -25.20 12.52
C GLN A 230 13.03 -23.85 12.14
N GLY A 231 12.26 -22.77 12.31
CA GLY A 231 12.69 -21.40 11.98
C GLY A 231 13.19 -21.29 10.53
N TRP A 232 14.40 -20.81 10.34
CA TRP A 232 15.03 -20.66 9.02
C TRP A 232 15.26 -21.99 8.27
N ASN A 233 15.33 -23.11 8.96
CA ASN A 233 15.57 -24.42 8.34
C ASN A 233 14.28 -25.11 7.90
N SER A 234 13.14 -24.48 8.06
CA SER A 234 11.86 -25.02 7.58
C SER A 234 11.87 -25.20 6.07
N PRO A 235 11.42 -26.35 5.54
CA PRO A 235 11.32 -26.57 4.10
C PRO A 235 10.45 -25.51 3.39
N VAL A 236 9.42 -24.99 4.06
CA VAL A 236 8.54 -23.93 3.55
C VAL A 236 9.30 -22.62 3.42
N VAL A 237 10.07 -22.22 4.45
CA VAL A 237 10.91 -21.01 4.43
C VAL A 237 11.98 -21.14 3.34
N LEU A 238 12.73 -22.24 3.34
CA LEU A 238 13.78 -22.45 2.34
C LEU A 238 13.20 -22.47 0.92
N GLY A 239 12.10 -23.19 0.69
CA GLY A 239 11.44 -23.24 -0.61
C GLY A 239 10.95 -21.87 -1.10
N SER A 240 10.27 -21.12 -0.26
CA SER A 240 9.80 -19.77 -0.61
C SER A 240 10.96 -18.80 -0.88
N MET A 241 12.03 -18.84 -0.08
CA MET A 241 13.22 -18.02 -0.28
C MET A 241 13.97 -18.37 -1.57
N TRP A 242 14.15 -19.66 -1.86
CA TRP A 242 14.81 -20.11 -3.09
C TRP A 242 14.03 -19.73 -4.35
N ILE A 243 12.71 -19.96 -4.35
CA ILE A 243 11.84 -19.57 -5.48
C ILE A 243 11.86 -18.04 -5.64
N SER A 244 11.76 -17.29 -4.54
CA SER A 244 11.84 -15.83 -4.56
C SER A 244 13.17 -15.35 -5.14
N ALA A 245 14.30 -15.90 -4.70
CA ALA A 245 15.62 -15.55 -5.21
C ALA A 245 15.76 -15.85 -6.71
N LEU A 246 15.24 -16.98 -7.17
CA LEU A 246 15.25 -17.35 -8.59
C LEU A 246 14.38 -16.39 -9.43
N MET A 247 13.20 -16.05 -8.95
CA MET A 247 12.32 -15.08 -9.61
C MET A 247 12.91 -13.65 -9.61
N PHE A 248 13.63 -13.27 -8.56
CA PHE A 248 14.34 -11.99 -8.51
C PHE A 248 15.49 -11.94 -9.52
N ILE A 249 16.27 -13.00 -9.65
CA ILE A 249 17.34 -13.09 -10.68
C ILE A 249 16.71 -13.02 -12.08
N LEU A 250 15.60 -13.72 -12.31
CA LEU A 250 14.90 -13.70 -13.57
C LEU A 250 14.34 -12.29 -13.86
N PHE A 251 13.80 -11.60 -12.87
CA PHE A 251 13.34 -10.22 -12.97
C PHE A 251 14.48 -9.29 -13.42
N ILE A 252 15.64 -9.35 -12.75
CA ILE A 252 16.80 -8.54 -13.12
C ILE A 252 17.24 -8.83 -14.56
N TYR A 253 17.27 -10.10 -14.95
CA TYR A 253 17.63 -10.50 -16.31
C TYR A 253 16.67 -9.91 -17.36
N ILE A 254 15.37 -9.96 -17.12
CA ILE A 254 14.34 -9.40 -18.01
C ILE A 254 14.52 -7.88 -18.11
N GLU A 255 14.63 -7.17 -16.99
CA GLU A 255 14.80 -5.71 -17.00
C GLU A 255 16.05 -5.26 -17.75
N LEU A 256 17.17 -5.94 -17.55
CA LEU A 256 18.43 -5.64 -18.27
C LEU A 256 18.29 -5.89 -19.77
N THR A 257 17.61 -6.95 -20.19
CA THR A 257 17.39 -7.26 -21.61
C THR A 257 16.43 -6.27 -22.28
N LEU A 258 15.34 -5.89 -21.60
CA LEU A 258 14.41 -4.87 -22.09
C LEU A 258 15.05 -3.49 -22.17
N CYS A 259 15.87 -3.12 -21.19
CA CYS A 259 16.61 -1.86 -21.18
C CYS A 259 17.63 -1.77 -22.34
N THR A 260 18.34 -2.86 -22.63
CA THR A 260 19.29 -2.92 -23.77
C THR A 260 18.59 -2.85 -25.12
N THR A 261 17.43 -3.51 -25.26
CA THR A 261 16.65 -3.51 -26.51
C THR A 261 16.06 -2.12 -26.81
N ASN A 262 15.54 -1.44 -25.78
CA ASN A 262 14.99 -0.08 -25.93
C ASN A 262 16.08 0.97 -26.25
N ASN A 263 17.26 0.85 -25.66
CA ASN A 263 18.39 1.73 -25.98
C ASN A 263 18.91 1.53 -27.44
N THR A 264 18.93 0.30 -27.95
CA THR A 264 19.32 0.01 -29.33
C THR A 264 18.34 0.60 -30.36
N VAL A 265 17.04 0.59 -30.04
CA VAL A 265 16.02 1.21 -30.91
C VAL A 265 16.05 2.74 -30.85
N ALA A 266 16.41 3.33 -29.71
CA ALA A 266 16.55 4.78 -29.54
C ALA A 266 17.79 5.35 -30.28
N VAL A 267 18.86 4.55 -30.43
CA VAL A 267 20.09 4.96 -31.15
C VAL A 267 19.90 4.82 -32.68
N MET A 268 18.92 4.04 -33.15
CA MET A 268 18.64 3.84 -34.58
C MET A 268 17.56 4.80 -35.14
N ARG A 269 17.04 5.71 -34.35
CA ARG A 269 16.14 6.81 -34.76
C ARG A 269 16.81 8.17 -34.60
#